data_db051c37e3a2d2b732bbe1aa3b3cbed7
#
_entry.id   db051c37e3a2d2b732bbe1aa3b3cbed7
#
_cell.length_a   1.000
_cell.length_b   1.000
_cell.length_c   1.000
_cell.angle_alpha   90.00
_cell.angle_beta   90.00
_cell.angle_gamma   90.00
#
_symmetry.space_group_name_H-M   'P 1'
#
loop_
_entity.id
_entity.type
_entity.pdbx_description
1 polymer ?
#
loop_
_entity_poly.entity_id
_entity_poly.type
_entity_poly.pdbx_seq_one_letter_code
_entity_poly.pdbx_strand_id
1 'polypeptide(L)'
;CALPIYNTSHIEEEFEPPDQVTTDTVYPKKVTVKNDSHTPCYVRVFVEVDQPNLPVSIDFDTKNWTEKQADGYYYYRSILGGREETKPLFTHVTTGGTQSAFRVLIYEETVQAQGYDTAREAFASIKGEQEAEA
;
A
#
# COMPACT_ATOMS: atom_id res chain seq x y z
N CYS A 1 -15.87 -23.68 -5.94
CA CYS A 1 -14.82 -22.71 -5.59
C CYS A 1 -15.23 -21.88 -4.39
N ALA A 2 -14.34 -21.76 -3.44
CA ALA A 2 -14.57 -20.83 -2.33
C ALA A 2 -14.48 -19.40 -2.81
N LEU A 3 -15.36 -18.54 -2.32
CA LEU A 3 -15.29 -17.11 -2.60
C LEU A 3 -14.06 -16.51 -1.94
N PRO A 4 -13.38 -15.56 -2.59
CA PRO A 4 -12.28 -14.86 -1.93
C PRO A 4 -12.82 -14.06 -0.74
N ILE A 5 -12.05 -14.07 0.34
CA ILE A 5 -12.42 -13.37 1.57
C ILE A 5 -11.34 -12.34 1.86
N TYR A 6 -11.76 -11.09 2.08
CA TYR A 6 -10.84 -10.06 2.52
C TYR A 6 -10.28 -10.42 3.87
N ASN A 7 -9.00 -10.16 4.04
CA ASN A 7 -8.33 -10.42 5.29
C ASN A 7 -8.41 -9.19 6.20
N THR A 8 -8.35 -9.43 7.52
CA THR A 8 -8.32 -8.33 8.48
C THR A 8 -6.92 -7.75 8.55
N SER A 9 -6.80 -6.47 8.30
CA SER A 9 -5.50 -5.78 8.30
C SER A 9 -5.66 -4.31 8.62
N HIS A 10 -4.54 -3.66 8.87
CA HIS A 10 -4.50 -2.20 9.02
C HIS A 10 -3.14 -1.66 8.58
N ILE A 11 -3.12 -0.38 8.25
CA ILE A 11 -1.89 0.33 7.90
C ILE A 11 -1.29 0.91 9.16
N GLU A 12 0.00 0.65 9.36
CA GLU A 12 0.80 1.32 10.37
C GLU A 12 1.48 2.51 9.70
N GLU A 13 1.19 3.70 10.17
CA GLU A 13 1.79 4.92 9.67
C GLU A 13 2.48 5.70 10.78
N GLU A 14 3.70 6.13 10.50
CA GLU A 14 4.39 7.11 11.32
C GLU A 14 4.55 8.37 10.47
N PHE A 15 3.80 9.40 10.82
CA PHE A 15 3.85 10.66 10.07
C PHE A 15 3.51 11.81 11.00
N GLU A 16 4.43 12.76 11.05
CA GLU A 16 4.18 14.03 11.72
C GLU A 16 3.92 15.07 10.65
N PRO A 17 2.65 15.51 10.45
CA PRO A 17 2.37 16.49 9.43
C PRO A 17 3.10 17.79 9.76
N PRO A 18 3.82 18.37 8.80
CA PRO A 18 4.49 19.63 9.02
C PRO A 18 3.47 20.76 9.10
N ASP A 19 3.72 21.72 9.97
CA ASP A 19 2.90 22.94 10.04
C ASP A 19 3.00 23.72 8.74
N GLN A 20 4.16 23.65 8.09
CA GLN A 20 4.41 24.25 6.80
C GLN A 20 5.22 23.32 5.93
N VAL A 21 4.87 23.26 4.65
CA VAL A 21 5.65 22.53 3.66
C VAL A 21 6.76 23.43 3.14
N THR A 22 8.00 23.03 3.37
CA THR A 22 9.17 23.77 2.88
C THR A 22 9.80 23.04 1.71
N THR A 23 10.56 23.75 0.88
CA THR A 23 11.26 23.17 -0.26
C THR A 23 12.39 22.25 0.21
N ASP A 24 12.64 21.17 -0.54
CA ASP A 24 13.74 20.24 -0.30
C ASP A 24 13.74 19.64 1.11
N THR A 25 12.56 19.41 1.66
CA THR A 25 12.40 18.85 2.99
C THR A 25 12.06 17.36 2.91
N VAL A 26 12.69 16.58 3.77
CA VAL A 26 12.41 15.15 3.91
C VAL A 26 11.53 14.94 5.13
N TYR A 27 10.36 14.34 4.91
CA TYR A 27 9.42 14.02 5.98
C TYR A 27 9.43 12.51 6.24
N PRO A 28 9.59 12.08 7.51
CA PRO A 28 9.45 10.66 7.83
C PRO A 28 7.98 10.25 7.69
N LYS A 29 7.73 9.20 6.92
CA LYS A 29 6.41 8.60 6.79
C LYS A 29 6.59 7.12 6.50
N LYS A 30 6.54 6.32 7.55
CA LYS A 30 6.73 4.88 7.46
C LYS A 30 5.38 4.21 7.27
N VAL A 31 5.25 3.40 6.24
CA VAL A 31 4.01 2.69 5.91
C VAL A 31 4.26 1.20 5.89
N THR A 32 3.60 0.48 6.78
CA THR A 32 3.61 -0.99 6.83
C THR A 32 2.16 -1.48 6.91
N VAL A 33 1.95 -2.74 6.58
CA VAL A 33 0.63 -3.38 6.70
C VAL A 33 0.74 -4.55 7.67
N LYS A 34 -0.14 -4.59 8.64
CA LYS A 34 -0.22 -5.64 9.65
C LYS A 34 -1.34 -6.61 9.30
N ASN A 35 -1.03 -7.91 9.27
CA ASN A 35 -2.05 -8.93 9.13
C ASN A 35 -2.62 -9.24 10.52
N ASP A 36 -3.84 -8.79 10.78
CA ASP A 36 -4.49 -8.97 12.07
C ASP A 36 -5.15 -10.34 12.24
N SER A 37 -5.19 -11.13 11.19
CA SER A 37 -5.76 -12.47 11.25
C SER A 37 -4.70 -13.53 11.53
N HIS A 38 -5.13 -14.77 11.70
CA HIS A 38 -4.23 -15.92 11.86
C HIS A 38 -3.90 -16.60 10.54
N THR A 39 -4.50 -16.18 9.43
CA THR A 39 -4.33 -16.80 8.12
C THR A 39 -3.43 -16.01 7.22
N PRO A 40 -2.58 -16.68 6.40
CA PRO A 40 -1.73 -15.95 5.45
C PRO A 40 -2.55 -15.17 4.42
N CYS A 41 -2.00 -14.05 3.97
CA CYS A 41 -2.67 -13.19 3.00
C CYS A 41 -1.69 -12.61 1.99
N TYR A 42 -2.24 -12.18 0.86
CA TYR A 42 -1.56 -11.28 -0.07
C TYR A 42 -1.91 -9.84 0.27
N VAL A 43 -0.97 -8.94 0.02
CA VAL A 43 -1.11 -7.51 0.36
C VAL A 43 -0.83 -6.65 -0.85
N ARG A 44 -1.67 -5.65 -1.06
CA ARG A 44 -1.38 -4.57 -2.02
C ARG A 44 -1.78 -3.24 -1.41
N VAL A 45 -1.07 -2.18 -1.81
CA VAL A 45 -1.27 -0.84 -1.29
C VAL A 45 -1.33 0.15 -2.45
N PHE A 46 -2.31 1.03 -2.41
CA PHE A 46 -2.45 2.14 -3.35
C PHE A 46 -1.91 3.40 -2.70
N VAL A 47 -1.05 4.13 -3.42
CA VAL A 47 -0.44 5.36 -2.91
C VAL A 47 -0.61 6.46 -3.96
N GLU A 48 -1.15 7.59 -3.55
CA GLU A 48 -1.32 8.73 -4.43
C GLU A 48 -1.11 10.04 -3.66
N VAL A 49 -0.40 10.98 -4.28
CA VAL A 49 -0.28 12.34 -3.76
C VAL A 49 -1.46 13.13 -4.31
N ASP A 50 -2.20 13.82 -3.42
CA ASP A 50 -3.44 14.52 -3.78
C ASP A 50 -3.23 15.74 -4.68
N GLN A 51 -1.99 16.16 -4.87
CA GLN A 51 -1.65 17.23 -5.81
C GLN A 51 -0.58 16.72 -6.78
N PRO A 52 -0.99 16.16 -7.92
CA PRO A 52 -0.07 15.43 -8.80
C PRO A 52 1.01 16.28 -9.46
N ASN A 53 0.85 17.60 -9.44
CA ASN A 53 1.84 18.51 -10.03
C ASN A 53 2.96 18.91 -9.08
N LEU A 54 2.91 18.48 -7.83
CA LEU A 54 3.96 18.78 -6.87
C LEU A 54 5.19 17.90 -7.10
N PRO A 55 6.40 18.48 -7.01
CA PRO A 55 7.63 17.69 -7.13
C PRO A 55 7.90 16.93 -5.82
N VAL A 56 7.22 15.81 -5.65
CA VAL A 56 7.32 14.96 -4.47
C VAL A 56 8.01 13.65 -4.85
N SER A 57 8.98 13.25 -4.06
CA SER A 57 9.71 12.01 -4.25
C SER A 57 9.51 11.11 -3.03
N ILE A 58 9.29 9.82 -3.26
CA ILE A 58 9.05 8.84 -2.21
C ILE A 58 10.05 7.69 -2.37
N ASP A 59 10.64 7.26 -1.27
CA ASP A 59 11.69 6.23 -1.27
C ASP A 59 11.10 4.81 -1.26
N PHE A 60 10.35 4.44 -2.30
CA PHE A 60 9.73 3.13 -2.39
C PHE A 60 10.74 2.00 -2.32
N ASP A 61 10.41 0.97 -1.52
CA ASP A 61 11.19 -0.27 -1.43
C ASP A 61 10.80 -1.19 -2.58
N THR A 62 11.68 -1.35 -3.56
CA THR A 62 11.45 -2.24 -4.71
C THR A 62 11.98 -3.65 -4.48
N LYS A 63 12.60 -3.90 -3.34
CA LYS A 63 13.12 -5.22 -2.99
C LYS A 63 12.03 -6.13 -2.42
N ASN A 64 11.23 -5.62 -1.49
CA ASN A 64 10.16 -6.37 -0.83
C ASN A 64 8.79 -6.12 -1.45
N TRP A 65 8.65 -5.06 -2.23
CA TRP A 65 7.43 -4.67 -2.90
C TRP A 65 7.69 -4.54 -4.41
N THR A 66 6.64 -4.68 -5.21
CA THR A 66 6.75 -4.41 -6.64
C THR A 66 6.80 -2.90 -6.88
N GLU A 67 7.19 -2.52 -8.09
CA GLU A 67 6.96 -1.16 -8.57
C GLU A 67 5.45 -0.97 -8.76
N LYS A 68 5.03 0.28 -8.97
CA LYS A 68 3.64 0.61 -9.24
C LYS A 68 3.17 -0.14 -10.47
N GLN A 69 2.10 -0.90 -10.32
CA GLN A 69 1.53 -1.68 -11.41
C GLN A 69 0.49 -0.85 -12.20
N ALA A 70 0.02 -1.40 -13.31
CA ALA A 70 -0.96 -0.71 -14.16
C ALA A 70 -2.26 -0.37 -13.43
N ASP A 71 -2.61 -1.13 -12.39
CA ASP A 71 -3.79 -0.88 -11.57
C ASP A 71 -3.59 0.20 -10.51
N GLY A 72 -2.38 0.78 -10.43
CA GLY A 72 -2.03 1.80 -9.45
C GLY A 72 -1.56 1.27 -8.11
N TYR A 73 -1.53 -0.03 -7.93
CA TYR A 73 -1.15 -0.67 -6.67
C TYR A 73 0.31 -1.12 -6.66
N TYR A 74 0.86 -1.15 -5.44
CA TYR A 74 2.13 -1.77 -5.13
C TYR A 74 1.83 -3.08 -4.41
N TYR A 75 2.43 -4.18 -4.86
CA TYR A 75 2.16 -5.52 -4.30
C TYR A 75 3.33 -5.98 -3.46
N TYR A 76 3.04 -6.47 -2.26
CA TYR A 76 4.05 -7.12 -1.44
C TYR A 76 4.47 -8.42 -2.12
N ARG A 77 5.78 -8.65 -2.24
CA ARG A 77 6.30 -9.77 -3.03
C ARG A 77 6.12 -11.13 -2.35
N SER A 78 5.92 -11.13 -1.04
CA SER A 78 5.79 -12.37 -0.26
C SER A 78 4.38 -12.50 0.28
N ILE A 79 3.99 -13.74 0.58
CA ILE A 79 2.78 -13.99 1.35
C ILE A 79 3.06 -13.51 2.79
N LEU A 80 2.13 -12.75 3.34
CA LEU A 80 2.23 -12.25 4.71
C LEU A 80 1.55 -13.24 5.64
N GLY A 81 2.34 -13.86 6.52
CA GLY A 81 1.81 -14.84 7.47
C GLY A 81 0.87 -14.21 8.50
N GLY A 82 0.14 -15.06 9.19
CA GLY A 82 -0.78 -14.60 10.24
C GLY A 82 -0.05 -13.81 11.30
N ARG A 83 -0.60 -12.68 11.68
CA ARG A 83 -0.05 -11.76 12.69
C ARG A 83 1.28 -11.11 12.32
N GLU A 84 1.75 -11.29 11.09
CA GLU A 84 2.98 -10.67 10.64
C GLU A 84 2.73 -9.26 10.08
N GLU A 85 3.79 -8.48 9.99
CA GLU A 85 3.79 -7.14 9.43
C GLU A 85 4.73 -7.09 8.24
N THR A 86 4.35 -6.36 7.19
CA THR A 86 5.21 -6.21 6.02
C THR A 86 6.44 -5.38 6.35
N LYS A 87 7.46 -5.48 5.51
CA LYS A 87 8.51 -4.47 5.48
C LYS A 87 7.88 -3.15 5.02
N PRO A 88 8.45 -2.00 5.39
CA PRO A 88 7.88 -0.73 4.97
C PRO A 88 7.86 -0.59 3.44
N LEU A 89 6.74 -0.09 2.91
CA LEU A 89 6.64 0.24 1.49
C LEU A 89 7.51 1.45 1.18
N PHE A 90 7.49 2.44 2.05
CA PHE A 90 8.41 3.58 2.03
C PHE A 90 8.55 4.15 3.43
N THR A 91 9.59 4.93 3.63
CA THR A 91 9.90 5.50 4.95
C THR A 91 10.03 7.01 4.95
N HIS A 92 10.21 7.63 3.78
CA HIS A 92 10.40 9.07 3.67
C HIS A 92 9.70 9.64 2.45
N VAL A 93 9.17 10.83 2.60
CA VAL A 93 8.61 11.63 1.52
C VAL A 93 9.45 12.90 1.42
N THR A 94 10.00 13.18 0.25
CA THR A 94 10.84 14.35 0.01
C THR A 94 10.10 15.31 -0.89
N THR A 95 10.01 16.58 -0.49
CA THR A 95 9.44 17.62 -1.32
C THR A 95 10.55 18.40 -2.01
N GLY A 96 10.29 18.83 -3.24
CA GLY A 96 11.24 19.66 -3.99
C GLY A 96 10.54 20.85 -4.61
N GLY A 97 10.82 22.04 -4.11
CA GLY A 97 10.32 23.26 -4.72
C GLY A 97 8.87 23.64 -4.47
N THR A 98 8.17 22.95 -3.58
CA THR A 98 6.77 23.28 -3.28
C THR A 98 6.63 23.95 -1.92
N GLN A 99 5.64 24.84 -1.82
CA GLN A 99 5.25 25.48 -0.55
C GLN A 99 3.78 25.20 -0.23
N SER A 100 3.11 24.40 -1.06
CA SER A 100 1.71 24.05 -0.84
C SER A 100 1.59 22.83 0.05
N ALA A 101 0.59 22.80 0.93
CA ALA A 101 0.27 21.62 1.69
C ALA A 101 -0.24 20.52 0.78
N PHE A 102 0.05 19.27 1.11
CA PHE A 102 -0.39 18.11 0.34
C PHE A 102 -0.70 16.95 1.25
N ARG A 103 -1.39 15.96 0.70
CA ARG A 103 -1.68 14.70 1.40
C ARG A 103 -1.17 13.54 0.56
N VAL A 104 -0.74 12.51 1.23
CA VAL A 104 -0.44 11.23 0.61
C VAL A 104 -1.59 10.30 0.96
N LEU A 105 -2.35 9.89 -0.04
CA LEU A 105 -3.49 8.99 0.13
C LEU A 105 -3.01 7.56 0.04
N ILE A 106 -3.34 6.76 1.04
CA ILE A 106 -2.89 5.37 1.13
C ILE A 106 -4.08 4.47 1.41
N TYR A 107 -4.29 3.49 0.54
CA TYR A 107 -5.33 2.47 0.72
C TYR A 107 -4.67 1.10 0.69
N GLU A 108 -5.02 0.23 1.64
CA GLU A 108 -4.52 -1.13 1.65
C GLU A 108 -5.65 -2.10 1.35
N GLU A 109 -5.29 -3.22 0.72
CA GLU A 109 -6.19 -4.34 0.55
C GLU A 109 -5.42 -5.61 0.84
N THR A 110 -6.09 -6.56 1.48
CA THR A 110 -5.56 -7.88 1.72
C THR A 110 -6.59 -8.93 1.35
N VAL A 111 -6.11 -10.08 0.95
CA VAL A 111 -6.97 -11.22 0.60
C VAL A 111 -6.28 -12.49 1.08
N GLN A 112 -7.06 -13.46 1.55
CA GLN A 112 -6.49 -14.74 1.96
C GLN A 112 -5.74 -15.40 0.82
N ALA A 113 -4.56 -15.94 1.14
CA ALA A 113 -3.68 -16.52 0.13
C ALA A 113 -4.12 -17.92 -0.30
N GLN A 114 -4.88 -18.61 0.52
CA GLN A 114 -5.27 -20.00 0.26
C GLN A 114 -6.06 -20.12 -1.05
N GLY A 115 -5.62 -20.99 -1.91
CA GLY A 115 -6.27 -21.25 -3.19
C GLY A 115 -5.72 -20.43 -4.36
N TYR A 116 -4.75 -19.56 -4.12
CA TYR A 116 -4.16 -18.71 -5.16
C TYR A 116 -2.64 -18.80 -5.12
N ASP A 117 -2.03 -18.94 -6.30
CA ASP A 117 -0.58 -19.03 -6.41
C ASP A 117 0.09 -17.65 -6.43
N THR A 118 -0.65 -16.61 -6.80
CA THR A 118 -0.11 -15.25 -6.90
C THR A 118 -1.09 -14.23 -6.34
N ALA A 119 -0.55 -13.10 -5.91
CA ALA A 119 -1.38 -11.97 -5.46
C ALA A 119 -2.29 -11.47 -6.59
N ARG A 120 -1.78 -11.42 -7.80
CA ARG A 120 -2.56 -10.96 -8.96
C ARG A 120 -3.81 -11.80 -9.16
N GLU A 121 -3.70 -13.12 -9.08
CA GLU A 121 -4.84 -14.02 -9.21
C GLU A 121 -5.85 -13.82 -8.11
N ALA A 122 -5.38 -13.69 -6.86
CA ALA A 122 -6.25 -13.52 -5.71
C ALA A 122 -7.06 -12.23 -5.80
N PHE A 123 -6.41 -11.12 -6.12
CA PHE A 123 -7.10 -9.83 -6.23
C PHE A 123 -7.98 -9.73 -7.48
N ALA A 124 -7.59 -10.36 -8.58
CA ALA A 124 -8.42 -10.41 -9.78
C ALA A 124 -9.74 -11.14 -9.52
N SER A 125 -9.70 -12.19 -8.71
CA SER A 125 -10.89 -12.95 -8.32
C SER A 125 -11.90 -12.10 -7.54
N ILE A 126 -11.42 -11.26 -6.62
CA ILE A 126 -12.27 -10.34 -5.87
C ILE A 126 -12.93 -9.33 -6.81
N LYS A 127 -12.16 -8.75 -7.72
CA LYS A 127 -12.69 -7.78 -8.68
C LYS A 127 -13.77 -8.39 -9.56
N GLY A 128 -13.55 -9.62 -10.05
CA GLY A 128 -14.54 -10.33 -10.85
C GLY A 128 -15.85 -10.56 -10.12
N GLU A 129 -15.79 -10.90 -8.84
CA GLU A 129 -16.98 -11.09 -8.02
C GLU A 129 -17.72 -9.79 -7.75
N GLN A 130 -17.00 -8.71 -7.49
CA GLN A 130 -17.64 -7.40 -7.31
C GLN A 130 -18.38 -6.95 -8.58
N GLU A 131 -17.79 -7.20 -9.74
CA GLU A 131 -18.45 -6.91 -11.01
C GLU A 131 -19.69 -7.77 -11.23
N ALA A 132 -19.66 -9.03 -10.81
CA ALA A 132 -20.79 -9.93 -10.93
C ALA A 132 -21.96 -9.54 -10.02
N GLU A 133 -21.66 -8.93 -8.87
CA GLU A 133 -22.70 -8.47 -7.94
C GLU A 133 -23.32 -7.13 -8.36
N ALA A 134 -22.63 -6.40 -9.20
CA ALA A 134 -23.14 -5.13 -9.70
C ALA A 134 -24.20 -5.36 -10.75
#